data_640593ee0c02d8a96fe28894b7ce1adf
#
_entry.id   640593ee0c02d8a96fe28894b7ce1adf
#
_cell.length_a   1.000
_cell.length_b   1.000
_cell.length_c   1.000
_cell.angle_alpha   90.00
_cell.angle_beta   90.00
_cell.angle_gamma   90.00
#
_symmetry.space_group_name_H-M   'P 1'
#
loop_
_entity.id
_entity.type
_entity.pdbx_description
1 polymer ?
#
loop_
_entity_poly.entity_id
_entity_poly.type
_entity_poly.pdbx_seq_one_letter_code
_entity_poly.pdbx_strand_id
1 'polypeptide(L)'
;ITETGSTSYSAELTGLQSGTDYEVRALAGGSEGDVYSFQTETIVTLPNMNFETWTQDGKTWYPNPVADNLDDPQAYWATGNEGVTIYKESSTVPVTGSDAYKGKSAKMYTYGDILLVGAAAGNLFIGTYKTNVGKPESSPSFGRAYSGARPTKLSGYYKYKSMPVTYAGTVPGNLKTDQCHIYLRLWDDAGQEIAYGEFIGTETVTEYTKFEFDIKYSNTESKPAKIAIVATSSKYGGDFDENGKKVIGQVGDGSTLWVDEF
;
A
#
# COMPACT_ATOMS: atom_id res chain seq x y z
N ILE A 1 -15.39 30.23 -12.29
CA ILE A 1 -15.92 29.91 -13.63
C ILE A 1 -14.84 30.26 -14.65
N THR A 2 -14.47 29.32 -15.48
CA THR A 2 -13.48 29.49 -16.54
C THR A 2 -14.20 29.41 -17.89
N GLU A 3 -14.03 30.42 -18.75
CA GLU A 3 -14.51 30.37 -20.13
C GLU A 3 -13.56 29.48 -20.94
N THR A 4 -14.11 28.43 -21.56
CA THR A 4 -13.34 27.46 -22.34
C THR A 4 -13.57 27.61 -23.86
N GLY A 5 -14.28 28.65 -24.26
CA GLY A 5 -14.60 29.02 -25.64
C GLY A 5 -15.78 29.98 -25.67
N SER A 6 -16.18 30.46 -26.86
CA SER A 6 -17.29 31.40 -27.02
C SER A 6 -18.67 30.84 -26.61
N THR A 7 -18.78 29.54 -26.37
CA THR A 7 -20.06 28.84 -26.07
C THR A 7 -19.97 27.82 -24.94
N SER A 8 -18.82 27.68 -24.27
CA SER A 8 -18.65 26.71 -23.16
C SER A 8 -17.96 27.34 -21.95
N TYR A 9 -18.42 26.95 -20.78
CA TYR A 9 -17.93 27.40 -19.48
C TYR A 9 -17.70 26.19 -18.59
N SER A 10 -16.71 26.27 -17.71
CA SER A 10 -16.47 25.30 -16.64
C SER A 10 -16.44 25.95 -15.28
N ALA A 11 -16.88 25.24 -14.27
CA ALA A 11 -16.80 25.68 -12.88
C ALA A 11 -16.40 24.50 -12.00
N GLU A 12 -15.50 24.74 -11.05
CA GLU A 12 -15.17 23.79 -10.00
C GLU A 12 -16.17 23.96 -8.83
N LEU A 13 -16.76 22.86 -8.41
CA LEU A 13 -17.63 22.82 -7.23
C LEU A 13 -16.79 22.35 -6.04
N THR A 14 -16.68 23.20 -5.02
CA THR A 14 -15.90 22.93 -3.81
C THR A 14 -16.79 22.90 -2.57
N GLY A 15 -16.28 22.33 -1.46
CA GLY A 15 -17.02 22.26 -0.19
C GLY A 15 -18.16 21.25 -0.17
N LEU A 16 -18.17 20.31 -1.13
CA LEU A 16 -19.16 19.24 -1.17
C LEU A 16 -18.90 18.23 -0.05
N GLN A 17 -19.97 17.71 0.56
CA GLN A 17 -19.90 16.67 1.58
C GLN A 17 -19.85 15.29 0.94
N SER A 18 -19.14 14.36 1.58
CA SER A 18 -19.04 12.97 1.14
C SER A 18 -20.39 12.26 1.19
N GLY A 19 -20.66 11.40 0.19
CA GLY A 19 -21.85 10.55 0.11
C GLY A 19 -23.16 11.32 0.01
N THR A 20 -23.14 12.56 -0.49
CA THR A 20 -24.28 13.47 -0.50
C THR A 20 -24.79 13.69 -1.92
N ASP A 21 -26.12 13.71 -2.07
CA ASP A 21 -26.77 14.02 -3.33
C ASP A 21 -26.79 15.53 -3.56
N TYR A 22 -26.44 15.94 -4.75
CA TYR A 22 -26.42 17.32 -5.20
C TYR A 22 -27.15 17.51 -6.52
N GLU A 23 -27.74 18.69 -6.69
CA GLU A 23 -28.25 19.16 -7.95
C GLU A 23 -27.51 20.45 -8.35
N VAL A 24 -27.14 20.54 -9.61
CA VAL A 24 -26.47 21.70 -10.18
C VAL A 24 -27.13 22.11 -11.47
N ARG A 25 -27.24 23.42 -11.71
CA ARG A 25 -27.66 23.99 -12.99
C ARG A 25 -26.89 25.26 -13.29
N ALA A 26 -26.74 25.56 -14.55
CA ALA A 26 -26.17 26.83 -15.01
C ALA A 26 -27.24 27.93 -15.00
N LEU A 27 -26.82 29.15 -14.61
CA LEU A 27 -27.65 30.37 -14.69
C LEU A 27 -26.89 31.39 -15.53
N ALA A 28 -27.53 31.92 -16.56
CA ALA A 28 -26.94 32.95 -17.41
C ALA A 28 -28.00 33.94 -17.90
N GLY A 29 -27.78 35.24 -17.65
CA GLY A 29 -28.65 36.30 -18.15
C GLY A 29 -30.12 36.21 -17.76
N GLY A 30 -30.43 35.57 -16.62
CA GLY A 30 -31.78 35.32 -16.15
C GLY A 30 -32.44 34.05 -16.70
N SER A 31 -31.74 33.29 -17.52
CA SER A 31 -32.18 31.98 -18.00
C SER A 31 -31.55 30.88 -17.14
N GLU A 32 -32.32 29.81 -16.90
CA GLU A 32 -31.91 28.63 -16.17
C GLU A 32 -31.64 27.48 -17.16
N GLY A 33 -30.54 26.79 -16.99
CA GLY A 33 -30.22 25.54 -17.70
C GLY A 33 -30.89 24.32 -17.06
N ASP A 34 -30.70 23.15 -17.67
CA ASP A 34 -31.19 21.90 -17.13
C ASP A 34 -30.53 21.59 -15.79
N VAL A 35 -31.28 20.89 -14.92
CA VAL A 35 -30.76 20.38 -13.64
C VAL A 35 -29.98 19.09 -13.91
N TYR A 36 -28.76 19.02 -13.41
CA TYR A 36 -27.95 17.82 -13.37
C TYR A 36 -27.78 17.34 -11.92
N SER A 37 -28.19 16.11 -11.65
CA SER A 37 -28.10 15.49 -10.33
C SER A 37 -26.92 14.54 -10.28
N PHE A 38 -26.16 14.54 -9.17
CA PHE A 38 -25.06 13.62 -8.92
C PHE A 38 -24.92 13.37 -7.42
N GLN A 39 -24.27 12.25 -7.07
CA GLN A 39 -23.88 11.94 -5.70
C GLN A 39 -22.35 11.98 -5.58
N THR A 40 -21.86 12.61 -4.52
CA THR A 40 -20.43 12.57 -4.17
C THR A 40 -20.04 11.19 -3.67
N GLU A 41 -18.78 10.82 -3.88
CA GLU A 41 -18.23 9.56 -3.40
C GLU A 41 -18.19 9.50 -1.87
N THR A 42 -18.41 8.30 -1.30
CA THR A 42 -18.43 8.10 0.16
C THR A 42 -17.02 7.84 0.66
N ILE A 43 -16.56 8.61 1.65
CA ILE A 43 -15.30 8.32 2.34
C ILE A 43 -15.52 7.08 3.22
N VAL A 44 -14.63 6.10 3.10
CA VAL A 44 -14.61 4.89 3.93
C VAL A 44 -13.32 4.83 4.73
N THR A 45 -13.40 4.37 5.97
CA THR A 45 -12.23 4.13 6.82
C THR A 45 -11.75 2.70 6.60
N LEU A 46 -10.48 2.55 6.23
CA LEU A 46 -9.87 1.22 6.10
C LEU A 46 -9.47 0.68 7.48
N PRO A 47 -9.59 -0.64 7.71
CA PRO A 47 -9.25 -1.24 8.99
C PRO A 47 -7.76 -1.10 9.33
N ASN A 48 -7.47 -0.90 10.62
CA ASN A 48 -6.12 -0.97 11.22
C ASN A 48 -5.04 -0.14 10.52
N MET A 49 -5.39 1.05 10.02
CA MET A 49 -4.43 1.98 9.39
C MET A 49 -3.40 2.56 10.38
N ASN A 50 -3.70 2.45 11.67
CA ASN A 50 -2.83 2.84 12.78
C ASN A 50 -2.06 1.66 13.39
N PHE A 51 -2.12 0.47 12.83
CA PHE A 51 -1.40 -0.75 13.22
C PHE A 51 -1.47 -1.15 14.69
N GLU A 52 -2.53 -0.77 15.41
CA GLU A 52 -2.73 -1.12 16.82
C GLU A 52 -3.20 -2.56 17.05
N THR A 53 -3.80 -3.19 16.03
CA THR A 53 -4.43 -4.50 16.14
C THR A 53 -3.55 -5.59 15.56
N TRP A 54 -3.13 -6.53 16.42
CA TRP A 54 -2.29 -7.67 16.05
C TRP A 54 -2.71 -8.93 16.79
N THR A 55 -2.59 -10.06 16.13
CA THR A 55 -2.76 -11.40 16.71
C THR A 55 -1.52 -12.24 16.40
N GLN A 56 -1.18 -13.16 17.30
CA GLN A 56 -0.07 -14.08 17.11
C GLN A 56 -0.57 -15.53 17.23
N ASP A 57 -0.15 -16.37 16.29
CA ASP A 57 -0.30 -17.81 16.37
C ASP A 57 1.08 -18.48 16.17
N GLY A 58 1.53 -19.19 17.20
CA GLY A 58 2.88 -19.72 17.23
C GLY A 58 3.94 -18.62 17.02
N LYS A 59 4.71 -18.73 15.93
CA LYS A 59 5.71 -17.75 15.52
C LYS A 59 5.18 -16.67 14.58
N THR A 60 3.96 -16.84 14.07
CA THR A 60 3.39 -16.02 13.03
C THR A 60 2.58 -14.88 13.61
N TRP A 61 2.96 -13.65 13.29
CA TRP A 61 2.20 -12.44 13.59
C TRP A 61 1.31 -12.05 12.42
N TYR A 62 0.09 -11.65 12.76
CA TYR A 62 -0.95 -11.17 11.84
C TYR A 62 -1.36 -9.75 12.22
N PRO A 63 -1.37 -8.79 11.28
CA PRO A 63 -1.77 -7.40 11.55
C PRO A 63 -3.29 -7.23 11.54
N ASN A 64 -3.99 -8.13 12.24
CA ASN A 64 -5.45 -8.26 12.25
C ASN A 64 -5.92 -8.76 13.64
N PRO A 65 -7.21 -8.63 13.98
CA PRO A 65 -7.78 -9.20 15.19
C PRO A 65 -7.89 -10.73 15.16
N VAL A 66 -7.62 -11.35 14.02
CA VAL A 66 -7.68 -12.81 13.80
C VAL A 66 -6.35 -13.33 13.27
N ALA A 67 -6.01 -14.56 13.62
CA ALA A 67 -4.83 -15.25 13.11
C ALA A 67 -5.16 -15.86 11.73
N ASP A 68 -5.33 -15.01 10.75
CA ASP A 68 -5.68 -15.39 9.38
C ASP A 68 -5.14 -14.34 8.39
N ASN A 69 -4.81 -14.77 7.18
CA ASN A 69 -4.42 -13.94 6.06
C ASN A 69 -5.31 -14.17 4.82
N LEU A 70 -6.40 -14.93 4.92
CA LEU A 70 -7.17 -15.38 3.76
C LEU A 70 -8.57 -14.76 3.71
N ASP A 71 -9.56 -15.49 4.16
CA ASP A 71 -10.96 -15.24 3.80
C ASP A 71 -11.78 -14.57 4.91
N ASP A 72 -11.26 -14.51 6.15
CA ASP A 72 -11.94 -13.79 7.21
C ASP A 72 -12.03 -12.31 6.86
N PRO A 73 -13.20 -11.69 6.87
CA PRO A 73 -13.37 -10.27 6.57
C PRO A 73 -12.63 -9.35 7.55
N GLN A 74 -12.24 -9.85 8.73
CA GLN A 74 -11.42 -9.14 9.69
C GLN A 74 -9.91 -9.20 9.36
N ALA A 75 -9.48 -10.14 8.48
CA ALA A 75 -8.12 -10.25 7.98
C ALA A 75 -7.91 -9.31 6.78
N TYR A 76 -7.91 -8.00 7.03
CA TYR A 76 -7.81 -7.00 5.98
C TYR A 76 -6.39 -6.81 5.46
N TRP A 77 -5.40 -6.85 6.37
CA TRP A 77 -3.98 -6.79 6.08
C TRP A 77 -3.36 -8.19 6.05
N ALA A 78 -2.35 -8.35 5.22
CA ALA A 78 -1.57 -9.58 5.12
C ALA A 78 -0.06 -9.29 5.16
N THR A 79 0.70 -10.33 5.45
CA THR A 79 2.18 -10.33 5.47
C THR A 79 2.70 -11.63 4.91
N GLY A 80 3.98 -11.67 4.54
CA GLY A 80 4.68 -12.92 4.19
C GLY A 80 5.09 -13.79 5.37
N ASN A 81 4.65 -13.49 6.59
CA ASN A 81 5.10 -14.16 7.80
C ASN A 81 4.91 -15.68 7.77
N GLU A 82 3.78 -16.19 7.27
CA GLU A 82 3.53 -17.65 7.19
C GLU A 82 4.63 -18.37 6.40
N GLY A 83 5.08 -17.80 5.30
CA GLY A 83 6.18 -18.36 4.51
C GLY A 83 7.53 -18.24 5.21
N VAL A 84 7.79 -17.12 5.87
CA VAL A 84 9.04 -16.84 6.57
C VAL A 84 9.17 -17.70 7.84
N THR A 85 8.08 -17.91 8.59
CA THR A 85 8.10 -18.66 9.85
C THR A 85 8.35 -20.16 9.71
N ILE A 86 8.36 -20.68 8.48
CA ILE A 86 8.86 -22.03 8.18
C ILE A 86 10.37 -22.14 8.53
N TYR A 87 11.14 -21.06 8.37
CA TYR A 87 12.60 -21.08 8.50
C TYR A 87 13.16 -20.11 9.54
N LYS A 88 12.48 -19.00 9.81
CA LYS A 88 12.94 -17.89 10.66
C LYS A 88 11.81 -17.45 11.63
N GLU A 89 12.00 -16.37 12.35
CA GLU A 89 10.93 -15.65 13.05
C GLU A 89 10.16 -14.75 12.07
N SER A 90 8.97 -14.31 12.45
CA SER A 90 8.18 -13.35 11.64
C SER A 90 9.02 -12.15 11.22
N SER A 91 9.01 -11.85 9.92
CA SER A 91 9.70 -10.68 9.36
C SER A 91 8.91 -9.38 9.57
N THR A 92 7.62 -9.48 9.86
CA THR A 92 6.72 -8.34 10.11
C THR A 92 6.05 -8.52 11.46
N VAL A 93 6.32 -7.62 12.39
CA VAL A 93 5.88 -7.73 13.80
C VAL A 93 5.44 -6.37 14.35
N PRO A 94 4.55 -6.33 15.37
CA PRO A 94 4.30 -5.12 16.11
C PRO A 94 5.50 -4.76 17.00
N VAL A 95 5.75 -3.47 17.14
CA VAL A 95 6.68 -2.92 18.14
C VAL A 95 5.95 -1.89 19.00
N THR A 96 6.47 -1.67 20.23
CA THR A 96 5.89 -0.75 21.23
C THR A 96 6.97 0.09 21.90
N GLY A 97 6.57 1.03 22.74
CA GLY A 97 7.49 1.87 23.51
C GLY A 97 8.34 2.77 22.63
N SER A 98 9.64 2.85 22.87
CA SER A 98 10.57 3.70 22.11
C SER A 98 10.73 3.30 20.64
N ASP A 99 10.34 2.08 20.28
CA ASP A 99 10.41 1.61 18.89
C ASP A 99 9.16 1.95 18.08
N ALA A 100 8.06 2.33 18.72
CA ALA A 100 6.82 2.74 18.06
C ALA A 100 6.72 4.27 17.93
N TYR A 101 5.97 4.74 16.94
CA TYR A 101 5.60 6.15 16.82
C TYR A 101 4.49 6.48 17.80
N LYS A 102 3.42 5.66 17.79
CA LYS A 102 2.28 5.83 18.69
C LYS A 102 1.68 4.46 18.98
N GLY A 103 1.48 4.13 20.27
CA GLY A 103 0.93 2.84 20.67
C GLY A 103 1.76 1.66 20.14
N LYS A 104 1.35 1.10 19.00
CA LYS A 104 2.09 0.08 18.25
C LYS A 104 2.40 0.58 16.85
N SER A 105 3.56 0.22 16.32
CA SER A 105 3.93 0.40 14.91
C SER A 105 4.26 -0.93 14.28
N ALA A 106 4.12 -1.06 12.96
CA ALA A 106 4.53 -2.22 12.21
C ALA A 106 6.02 -2.14 11.88
N LYS A 107 6.79 -3.18 12.24
CA LYS A 107 8.21 -3.33 11.90
C LYS A 107 8.38 -4.46 10.89
N MET A 108 9.05 -4.19 9.80
CA MET A 108 9.35 -5.12 8.71
C MET A 108 10.86 -5.29 8.57
N TYR A 109 11.35 -6.53 8.59
CA TYR A 109 12.77 -6.87 8.54
C TYR A 109 13.08 -7.72 7.30
N THR A 110 14.17 -7.43 6.60
CA THR A 110 14.67 -8.22 5.48
C THR A 110 15.64 -9.28 5.95
N TYR A 111 15.34 -10.55 5.67
CA TYR A 111 16.25 -11.69 5.81
C TYR A 111 16.99 -11.92 4.49
N GLY A 112 18.31 -11.90 4.51
CA GLY A 112 19.17 -12.06 3.33
C GLY A 112 19.59 -13.49 3.03
N ASP A 113 19.26 -14.47 3.90
CA ASP A 113 19.71 -15.86 3.82
C ASP A 113 18.61 -16.86 4.20
N ILE A 114 17.55 -16.91 3.45
CA ILE A 114 16.50 -17.92 3.66
C ILE A 114 16.78 -19.11 2.76
N LEU A 115 16.89 -20.30 3.38
CA LEU A 115 17.11 -21.57 2.67
C LEU A 115 16.06 -21.75 1.56
N LEU A 116 16.49 -22.07 0.36
CA LEU A 116 15.70 -22.28 -0.86
C LEU A 116 15.08 -21.02 -1.49
N VAL A 117 14.93 -19.93 -0.75
CA VAL A 117 14.30 -18.68 -1.25
C VAL A 117 15.36 -17.62 -1.54
N GLY A 118 16.51 -17.68 -0.86
CA GLY A 118 17.61 -16.71 -0.93
C GLY A 118 17.37 -15.52 0.00
N ALA A 119 16.41 -14.68 -0.27
CA ALA A 119 16.05 -13.55 0.57
C ALA A 119 14.54 -13.37 0.70
N ALA A 120 14.08 -12.75 1.78
CA ALA A 120 12.70 -12.36 1.97
C ALA A 120 12.62 -10.99 2.64
N ALA A 121 12.08 -10.04 1.94
CA ALA A 121 11.73 -8.73 2.49
C ALA A 121 10.55 -8.85 3.45
N GLY A 122 10.63 -8.22 4.62
CA GLY A 122 9.46 -7.98 5.44
C GLY A 122 8.47 -7.12 4.67
N ASN A 123 7.21 -7.49 4.72
CA ASN A 123 6.16 -6.80 3.99
C ASN A 123 4.85 -6.75 4.78
N LEU A 124 4.05 -5.76 4.48
CA LEU A 124 2.72 -5.52 5.04
C LEU A 124 1.84 -4.97 3.93
N PHE A 125 0.70 -5.58 3.65
CA PHE A 125 -0.13 -5.14 2.54
C PHE A 125 -1.62 -5.43 2.76
N ILE A 126 -2.46 -4.60 2.16
CA ILE A 126 -3.89 -4.90 2.02
C ILE A 126 -4.04 -6.00 0.97
N GLY A 127 -4.59 -7.14 1.38
CA GLY A 127 -4.71 -8.32 0.52
C GLY A 127 -4.83 -9.62 1.30
N THR A 128 -4.39 -10.71 0.66
CA THR A 128 -4.32 -12.06 1.26
C THR A 128 -2.95 -12.68 1.02
N TYR A 129 -2.58 -13.62 1.89
CA TYR A 129 -1.36 -14.39 1.73
C TYR A 129 -1.63 -15.87 1.98
N LYS A 130 -1.19 -16.72 1.06
CA LYS A 130 -1.22 -18.18 1.24
C LYS A 130 0.10 -18.77 0.77
N THR A 131 0.85 -19.35 1.69
CA THR A 131 2.17 -19.90 1.40
C THR A 131 2.11 -20.95 0.29
N ASN A 132 2.86 -20.71 -0.78
CA ASN A 132 3.10 -21.64 -1.86
C ASN A 132 4.62 -21.86 -1.99
N VAL A 133 5.12 -22.93 -1.36
CA VAL A 133 6.56 -23.24 -1.34
C VAL A 133 7.10 -23.50 -2.74
N GLY A 134 6.29 -24.08 -3.63
CA GLY A 134 6.68 -24.39 -5.01
C GLY A 134 6.72 -23.18 -5.95
N LYS A 135 5.94 -22.14 -5.61
CA LYS A 135 5.84 -20.88 -6.36
C LYS A 135 5.66 -19.72 -5.39
N PRO A 136 6.71 -19.31 -4.65
CA PRO A 136 6.61 -18.28 -3.60
C PRO A 136 6.02 -16.96 -4.09
N GLU A 137 6.25 -16.62 -5.36
CA GLU A 137 5.70 -15.45 -6.04
C GLU A 137 4.17 -15.44 -6.13
N SER A 138 3.53 -16.60 -6.11
CA SER A 138 2.08 -16.72 -6.12
C SER A 138 1.45 -16.69 -4.71
N SER A 139 2.27 -16.55 -3.66
CA SER A 139 1.80 -16.53 -2.28
C SER A 139 0.99 -15.27 -1.94
N PRO A 140 1.43 -14.03 -2.28
CA PRO A 140 0.64 -12.84 -2.02
C PRO A 140 -0.44 -12.62 -3.08
N SER A 141 -1.61 -12.17 -2.66
CA SER A 141 -2.65 -11.63 -3.52
C SER A 141 -3.00 -10.21 -3.06
N PHE A 142 -2.58 -9.22 -3.84
CA PHE A 142 -2.72 -7.82 -3.47
C PHE A 142 -4.13 -7.29 -3.69
N GLY A 143 -4.60 -6.52 -2.73
CA GLY A 143 -5.82 -5.74 -2.75
C GLY A 143 -7.05 -6.46 -2.20
N ARG A 144 -7.94 -5.66 -1.59
CA ARG A 144 -9.26 -6.02 -1.09
C ARG A 144 -10.31 -5.15 -1.77
N ALA A 145 -11.57 -5.60 -1.76
CA ALA A 145 -12.69 -4.84 -2.28
C ALA A 145 -12.73 -3.43 -1.65
N TYR A 146 -13.00 -2.44 -2.48
CA TYR A 146 -13.03 -1.04 -2.11
C TYR A 146 -14.14 -0.31 -2.86
N SER A 147 -15.03 0.36 -2.13
CA SER A 147 -16.14 1.13 -2.68
C SER A 147 -16.15 2.57 -2.19
N GLY A 148 -15.00 3.03 -1.65
CA GLY A 148 -14.85 4.38 -1.12
C GLY A 148 -14.52 5.43 -2.18
N ALA A 149 -14.48 6.68 -1.73
CA ALA A 149 -14.05 7.82 -2.52
C ALA A 149 -12.61 7.63 -3.02
N ARG A 150 -12.29 8.25 -4.15
CA ARG A 150 -10.95 8.25 -4.74
C ARG A 150 -9.97 8.98 -3.83
N PRO A 151 -8.99 8.30 -3.19
CA PRO A 151 -7.99 8.98 -2.41
C PRO A 151 -7.05 9.77 -3.34
N THR A 152 -6.66 10.96 -2.92
CA THR A 152 -5.73 11.81 -3.65
C THR A 152 -4.30 11.72 -3.14
N LYS A 153 -4.14 11.27 -1.89
CA LYS A 153 -2.84 11.15 -1.20
C LYS A 153 -2.83 9.95 -0.27
N LEU A 154 -1.63 9.42 -0.02
CA LEU A 154 -1.32 8.59 1.14
C LEU A 154 -0.24 9.27 1.95
N SER A 155 -0.42 9.33 3.27
CA SER A 155 0.60 9.80 4.20
C SER A 155 0.66 8.89 5.42
N GLY A 156 1.75 9.00 6.17
CA GLY A 156 1.98 8.27 7.42
C GLY A 156 3.34 8.61 7.98
N TYR A 157 3.80 7.81 8.93
CA TYR A 157 5.12 7.96 9.53
C TYR A 157 5.97 6.73 9.28
N TYR A 158 7.26 6.95 9.06
CA TYR A 158 8.22 5.87 8.85
C TYR A 158 9.55 6.16 9.53
N LYS A 159 10.28 5.11 9.88
CA LYS A 159 11.74 5.09 10.05
C LYS A 159 12.30 3.95 9.20
N TYR A 160 13.53 4.10 8.76
CA TYR A 160 14.15 3.11 7.90
C TYR A 160 15.61 2.94 8.23
N LYS A 161 16.05 1.69 8.37
CA LYS A 161 17.45 1.31 8.42
C LYS A 161 17.82 0.66 7.11
N SER A 162 18.47 1.41 6.22
CA SER A 162 19.02 0.91 4.98
C SER A 162 20.33 0.16 5.25
N MET A 163 20.45 -1.05 4.74
CA MET A 163 21.67 -1.85 4.82
C MET A 163 22.37 -1.93 3.46
N PRO A 164 23.69 -2.14 3.44
CA PRO A 164 24.39 -2.46 2.20
C PRO A 164 23.75 -3.67 1.52
N VAL A 165 23.71 -3.66 0.18
CA VAL A 165 23.22 -4.80 -0.59
C VAL A 165 24.13 -5.99 -0.36
N THR A 166 23.60 -7.05 0.23
CA THR A 166 24.29 -8.31 0.53
C THR A 166 23.90 -9.42 -0.43
N TYR A 167 22.70 -9.32 -0.98
CA TYR A 167 22.22 -10.24 -2.00
C TYR A 167 22.03 -9.46 -3.30
N ALA A 168 22.92 -9.70 -4.27
CA ALA A 168 22.90 -9.01 -5.55
C ALA A 168 22.19 -9.87 -6.60
N GLY A 169 20.92 -9.54 -6.84
CA GLY A 169 20.21 -10.01 -8.03
C GLY A 169 20.56 -9.16 -9.26
N THR A 170 19.90 -9.44 -10.38
CA THR A 170 20.14 -8.75 -11.65
C THR A 170 19.38 -7.43 -11.79
N VAL A 171 18.45 -7.10 -10.89
CA VAL A 171 17.56 -5.93 -10.99
C VAL A 171 17.47 -5.16 -9.66
N PRO A 172 17.56 -3.83 -9.68
CA PRO A 172 18.18 -2.99 -10.70
C PRO A 172 19.70 -3.09 -10.56
N GLY A 173 20.46 -3.08 -11.62
CA GLY A 173 21.91 -3.17 -11.52
C GLY A 173 22.53 -2.07 -10.62
N ASN A 174 23.48 -2.46 -9.74
CA ASN A 174 24.39 -1.56 -9.01
C ASN A 174 23.86 -0.73 -7.85
N LEU A 175 22.81 -1.12 -7.14
CA LEU A 175 22.48 -0.51 -5.85
C LEU A 175 23.57 -0.81 -4.81
N LYS A 176 24.03 0.19 -4.10
CA LYS A 176 24.99 0.03 -2.99
C LYS A 176 24.29 -0.28 -1.68
N THR A 177 23.13 0.32 -1.47
CA THR A 177 22.29 0.19 -0.27
C THR A 177 20.85 -0.12 -0.66
N ASP A 178 20.18 -0.85 0.20
CA ASP A 178 18.79 -1.23 0.03
C ASP A 178 17.82 -0.04 0.15
N GLN A 179 16.61 -0.20 -0.35
CA GLN A 179 15.57 0.83 -0.37
C GLN A 179 14.25 0.25 0.12
N CYS A 180 13.57 0.95 1.02
CA CYS A 180 12.19 0.60 1.34
C CYS A 180 11.22 1.16 0.31
N HIS A 181 10.01 0.59 0.29
CA HIS A 181 8.97 0.98 -0.64
C HIS A 181 7.60 0.99 0.03
N ILE A 182 6.87 2.07 -0.12
CA ILE A 182 5.46 2.20 0.28
C ILE A 182 4.70 2.67 -0.94
N TYR A 183 3.64 1.95 -1.33
CA TYR A 183 2.85 2.33 -2.48
C TYR A 183 1.36 2.00 -2.32
N LEU A 184 0.53 2.68 -3.13
CA LEU A 184 -0.90 2.44 -3.23
C LEU A 184 -1.27 2.19 -4.69
N ARG A 185 -2.15 1.21 -4.90
CA ARG A 185 -2.78 0.90 -6.19
C ARG A 185 -4.29 0.81 -6.05
N LEU A 186 -4.98 1.28 -7.07
CA LEU A 186 -6.43 1.11 -7.23
C LEU A 186 -6.73 0.45 -8.57
N TRP A 187 -7.71 -0.45 -8.54
CA TRP A 187 -8.24 -1.09 -9.75
C TRP A 187 -9.75 -0.86 -9.82
N ASP A 188 -10.29 -0.80 -11.03
CA ASP A 188 -11.72 -0.80 -11.30
C ASP A 188 -12.31 -2.22 -11.22
N ASP A 189 -13.60 -2.35 -11.49
CA ASP A 189 -14.35 -3.62 -11.49
C ASP A 189 -13.93 -4.58 -12.62
N ALA A 190 -13.35 -4.06 -13.69
CA ALA A 190 -12.74 -4.85 -14.76
C ALA A 190 -11.31 -5.33 -14.40
N GLY A 191 -10.79 -4.95 -13.24
CA GLY A 191 -9.44 -5.28 -12.79
C GLY A 191 -8.33 -4.47 -13.48
N GLN A 192 -8.67 -3.37 -14.16
CA GLN A 192 -7.69 -2.47 -14.74
C GLN A 192 -7.15 -1.53 -13.65
N GLU A 193 -5.83 -1.33 -13.59
CA GLU A 193 -5.23 -0.35 -12.69
C GLU A 193 -5.59 1.06 -13.14
N ILE A 194 -6.26 1.80 -12.25
CA ILE A 194 -6.74 3.16 -12.51
C ILE A 194 -5.96 4.23 -11.75
N ALA A 195 -5.22 3.87 -10.71
CA ALA A 195 -4.40 4.82 -9.96
C ALA A 195 -3.22 4.16 -9.27
N TYR A 196 -2.13 4.92 -9.17
CA TYR A 196 -0.89 4.54 -8.52
C TYR A 196 -0.23 5.74 -7.83
N GLY A 197 0.44 5.48 -6.70
CA GLY A 197 1.34 6.40 -6.03
C GLY A 197 2.35 5.65 -5.20
N GLU A 198 3.56 6.20 -5.02
CA GLU A 198 4.63 5.53 -4.29
C GLU A 198 5.53 6.50 -3.51
N PHE A 199 6.14 5.97 -2.45
CA PHE A 199 7.25 6.53 -1.70
C PHE A 199 8.39 5.52 -1.65
N ILE A 200 9.61 5.97 -1.95
CA ILE A 200 10.82 5.16 -1.90
C ILE A 200 11.79 5.80 -0.90
N GLY A 201 12.09 5.09 0.19
CA GLY A 201 13.10 5.50 1.15
C GLY A 201 14.47 4.92 0.79
N THR A 202 15.44 5.77 0.47
CA THR A 202 16.77 5.36 -0.02
C THR A 202 17.87 5.48 1.02
N GLU A 203 17.59 6.15 2.14
CA GLU A 203 18.56 6.44 3.19
C GLU A 203 18.09 5.97 4.56
N THR A 204 19.02 5.81 5.49
CA THR A 204 18.67 5.52 6.88
C THR A 204 18.06 6.75 7.54
N VAL A 205 16.86 6.56 8.08
CA VAL A 205 16.09 7.55 8.85
C VAL A 205 15.82 6.97 10.24
N THR A 206 16.48 7.51 11.27
CA THR A 206 16.49 6.97 12.63
C THR A 206 15.29 7.38 13.45
N GLU A 207 14.68 8.50 13.14
CA GLU A 207 13.51 9.04 13.83
C GLU A 207 12.28 8.96 12.92
N TYR A 208 11.09 8.73 13.51
CA TYR A 208 9.86 8.72 12.75
C TYR A 208 9.66 10.04 12.01
N THR A 209 9.59 9.94 10.71
CA THR A 209 9.44 11.08 9.79
C THR A 209 8.18 10.89 8.96
N LYS A 210 7.42 11.95 8.76
CA LYS A 210 6.25 11.91 7.90
C LYS A 210 6.67 11.64 6.46
N PHE A 211 6.02 10.68 5.80
CA PHE A 211 5.99 10.57 4.35
C PHE A 211 4.62 10.98 3.82
N GLU A 212 4.60 11.45 2.60
CA GLU A 212 3.37 11.76 1.86
C GLU A 212 3.65 11.66 0.37
N PHE A 213 2.70 11.11 -0.39
CA PHE A 213 2.75 11.11 -1.84
C PHE A 213 1.37 11.24 -2.46
N ASP A 214 1.33 11.85 -3.64
CA ASP A 214 0.11 12.01 -4.42
C ASP A 214 -0.22 10.71 -5.17
N ILE A 215 -1.51 10.40 -5.27
CA ILE A 215 -2.02 9.28 -6.05
C ILE A 215 -2.40 9.79 -7.42
N LYS A 216 -1.76 9.25 -8.44
CA LYS A 216 -1.95 9.65 -9.84
C LYS A 216 -2.94 8.71 -10.50
N TYR A 217 -4.02 9.27 -11.02
CA TYR A 217 -5.05 8.54 -11.75
C TYR A 217 -4.72 8.50 -13.23
N SER A 218 -4.70 7.31 -13.82
CA SER A 218 -4.66 7.08 -15.26
C SER A 218 -6.06 7.09 -15.87
N ASN A 219 -7.09 6.81 -15.05
CA ASN A 219 -8.49 6.86 -15.43
C ASN A 219 -9.32 7.45 -14.26
N THR A 220 -10.00 8.55 -14.50
CA THR A 220 -10.85 9.26 -13.52
C THR A 220 -12.34 8.98 -13.73
N GLU A 221 -12.73 8.29 -14.80
CA GLU A 221 -14.12 7.94 -15.10
C GLU A 221 -14.55 6.65 -14.39
N SER A 222 -13.64 5.65 -14.34
CA SER A 222 -13.91 4.40 -13.62
C SER A 222 -13.90 4.61 -12.11
N LYS A 223 -14.82 3.94 -11.41
CA LYS A 223 -14.84 3.92 -9.95
C LYS A 223 -13.83 2.89 -9.43
N PRO A 224 -13.16 3.16 -8.30
CA PRO A 224 -12.36 2.15 -7.62
C PRO A 224 -13.24 0.98 -7.16
N ALA A 225 -12.80 -0.24 -7.41
CA ALA A 225 -13.44 -1.46 -6.93
C ALA A 225 -12.50 -2.29 -6.04
N LYS A 226 -11.19 -2.02 -6.11
CA LYS A 226 -10.17 -2.72 -5.33
C LYS A 226 -9.04 -1.77 -4.96
N ILE A 227 -8.51 -1.91 -3.74
CA ILE A 227 -7.39 -1.13 -3.21
C ILE A 227 -6.31 -2.04 -2.65
N ALA A 228 -5.04 -1.72 -2.91
CA ALA A 228 -3.89 -2.23 -2.19
C ALA A 228 -3.04 -1.07 -1.69
N ILE A 229 -2.63 -1.14 -0.41
CA ILE A 229 -1.51 -0.39 0.14
C ILE A 229 -0.46 -1.43 0.50
N VAL A 230 0.78 -1.19 0.13
CA VAL A 230 1.89 -2.11 0.37
C VAL A 230 3.05 -1.35 0.98
N ALA A 231 3.63 -1.88 2.05
CA ALA A 231 4.90 -1.44 2.61
C ALA A 231 5.87 -2.62 2.63
N THR A 232 7.13 -2.40 2.24
CA THR A 232 8.17 -3.43 2.26
C THR A 232 9.52 -2.85 2.65
N SER A 233 10.28 -3.62 3.44
CA SER A 233 11.62 -3.24 3.89
C SER A 233 12.68 -3.29 2.79
N SER A 234 12.41 -4.00 1.67
CA SER A 234 13.28 -4.05 0.50
C SER A 234 12.45 -3.99 -0.77
N LYS A 235 12.59 -2.91 -1.52
CA LYS A 235 11.84 -2.65 -2.75
C LYS A 235 11.96 -3.78 -3.76
N TYR A 236 13.17 -4.32 -3.91
CA TYR A 236 13.48 -5.36 -4.89
C TYR A 236 13.52 -6.78 -4.31
N GLY A 237 12.96 -6.96 -3.11
CA GLY A 237 12.96 -8.26 -2.40
C GLY A 237 12.05 -9.33 -2.98
N GLY A 238 11.27 -9.03 -4.00
CA GLY A 238 10.31 -9.96 -4.59
C GLY A 238 9.93 -9.64 -6.03
N ASP A 239 10.82 -9.00 -6.79
CA ASP A 239 10.56 -8.63 -8.18
C ASP A 239 10.56 -9.81 -9.15
N PHE A 240 9.93 -9.59 -10.31
CA PHE A 240 9.84 -10.52 -11.42
C PHE A 240 10.52 -9.91 -12.65
N ASP A 241 11.21 -10.75 -13.43
CA ASP A 241 11.70 -10.34 -14.74
C ASP A 241 10.54 -10.20 -15.76
N GLU A 242 10.86 -9.73 -16.95
CA GLU A 242 9.91 -9.55 -18.05
C GLU A 242 9.19 -10.85 -18.49
N ASN A 243 9.71 -12.01 -18.09
CA ASN A 243 9.12 -13.33 -18.37
C ASN A 243 8.32 -13.88 -17.18
N GLY A 244 8.13 -13.07 -16.11
CA GLY A 244 7.45 -13.48 -14.89
C GLY A 244 8.24 -14.46 -14.02
N LYS A 245 9.55 -14.66 -14.30
CA LYS A 245 10.43 -15.45 -13.45
C LYS A 245 10.86 -14.60 -12.27
N LYS A 246 10.70 -15.15 -11.05
CA LYS A 246 11.19 -14.48 -9.84
C LYS A 246 12.69 -14.21 -9.96
N VAL A 247 13.02 -12.94 -9.97
CA VAL A 247 14.36 -12.44 -9.78
C VAL A 247 14.41 -11.82 -8.39
N ILE A 248 15.22 -12.38 -7.51
CA ILE A 248 15.50 -11.70 -6.27
C ILE A 248 16.40 -10.53 -6.65
N GLY A 249 15.86 -9.35 -6.48
CA GLY A 249 16.58 -8.12 -6.72
C GLY A 249 17.66 -7.89 -5.67
N GLN A 250 18.14 -6.68 -5.60
CA GLN A 250 19.19 -6.30 -4.67
C GLN A 250 18.57 -5.99 -3.32
N VAL A 251 18.90 -6.79 -2.31
CA VAL A 251 18.42 -6.59 -0.93
C VAL A 251 19.59 -6.54 0.06
N GLY A 252 19.44 -5.77 1.11
CA GLY A 252 20.33 -5.69 2.24
C GLY A 252 19.81 -6.51 3.41
N ASP A 253 20.53 -7.57 3.82
CA ASP A 253 20.19 -8.31 5.04
C ASP A 253 20.17 -7.37 6.24
N GLY A 254 19.10 -7.38 7.02
CA GLY A 254 18.90 -6.48 8.14
C GLY A 254 18.28 -5.12 7.79
N SER A 255 17.97 -4.83 6.51
CA SER A 255 17.17 -3.66 6.18
C SER A 255 15.83 -3.72 6.91
N THR A 256 15.46 -2.63 7.55
CA THR A 256 14.31 -2.62 8.44
C THR A 256 13.48 -1.35 8.23
N LEU A 257 12.20 -1.53 7.94
CA LEU A 257 11.21 -0.47 7.81
C LEU A 257 10.24 -0.52 9.01
N TRP A 258 9.99 0.60 9.61
CA TRP A 258 8.90 0.80 10.56
C TRP A 258 7.89 1.78 9.95
N VAL A 259 6.60 1.49 10.10
CA VAL A 259 5.52 2.37 9.63
C VAL A 259 4.41 2.49 10.65
N ASP A 260 3.70 3.64 10.59
CA ASP A 260 2.58 3.94 11.46
C ASP A 260 1.66 5.01 10.90
N GLU A 261 0.38 5.02 11.36
CA GLU A 261 -0.61 6.08 11.11
C GLU A 261 -0.77 6.43 9.61
N PHE A 262 -1.13 5.45 8.81
CA PHE A 262 -1.41 5.62 7.37
C PHE A 262 -2.71 6.39 7.11
#